data_3d2f1cb3ec0cdc547837ab95aff7d999
#
_entry.id   3d2f1cb3ec0cdc547837ab95aff7d999
#
_cell.length_a   1.000
_cell.length_b   1.000
_cell.length_c   1.000
_cell.angle_alpha   90.00
_cell.angle_beta   90.00
_cell.angle_gamma   90.00
#
_symmetry.space_group_name_H-M   'P 1'
#
loop_
_entity.id
_entity.type
_entity.pdbx_description
1 polymer ?
#
loop_
_entity_poly.entity_id
_entity_poly.type
_entity_poly.pdbx_seq_one_letter_code
_entity_poly.pdbx_strand_id
1 'polypeptide(L)'
;MTAPVRPLVVLCLWAGALCAAAGGQPNILLILADDLGYGDVRCYNPESKVPTPNIDRLAAAGLRFTDAHSPATVCTPSRYALMTGQMAFRVPKGGTVFQGADGPSLIAPGRLTLPGMLRQKGYATAAVGKWHIGLTFRDLAGLPIHRGRLEDVSRIDYSRRIEGGPLDHGFDRFFGTACCPTTDWIYAFIDGDRIPVPPTGPLRRDSLPRHPYANDCRGGFIAPGFDMQELDLQLLEKSREFLAQQARSPARKPFFLYHATQAVHLPSFAGKDFQGKSGVGPHGDFLAEFDHIVGELMRALEQNGLADNTLVLLSSDNGPETTAAIRMRADHGHDAARPWRGVKRDAWEGGHRVPLIVRWPGRVKPGTVSDQLASLTDVMATMAAITGAELPKDSAEDSFSLLPVLAGEATGPIRPYLITQAFGGARTLSLREGRWKYIDHTGSGGNNYERGDVKSYALPEAEPGAPAQLYDLVEDPGEKTNLYAKRPDIAKAMKARLDQSVAAGRSRP
;
A
#
# COMPACT_ATOMS: atom_id res chain seq x y z
N MET A 1 6.15 77.40 37.32
CA MET A 1 5.89 76.03 37.79
C MET A 1 5.24 75.29 36.64
N THR A 2 6.05 74.58 35.89
CA THR A 2 5.60 73.83 34.68
C THR A 2 5.61 72.34 35.05
N ALA A 3 4.47 71.72 34.98
CA ALA A 3 4.31 70.27 35.21
C ALA A 3 4.80 69.44 33.98
N PRO A 4 5.44 68.31 34.16
CA PRO A 4 5.91 67.49 33.03
C PRO A 4 4.78 66.63 32.48
N VAL A 5 4.64 66.64 31.13
CA VAL A 5 3.77 65.79 30.34
C VAL A 5 4.43 64.42 30.24
N ARG A 6 3.77 63.35 30.77
CA ARG A 6 4.18 61.96 30.58
C ARG A 6 3.66 61.45 29.23
N PRO A 7 4.48 60.77 28.40
CA PRO A 7 3.98 60.16 27.17
C PRO A 7 3.26 58.83 27.53
N LEU A 8 2.05 58.74 26.99
CA LEU A 8 1.24 57.50 27.02
C LEU A 8 1.80 56.52 25.99
N VAL A 9 2.45 55.46 26.42
CA VAL A 9 2.87 54.36 25.54
C VAL A 9 1.64 53.48 25.31
N VAL A 10 1.07 53.59 24.12
CA VAL A 10 0.03 52.69 23.64
C VAL A 10 0.70 51.40 23.15
N LEU A 11 0.63 50.36 23.97
CA LEU A 11 1.02 49.00 23.61
C LEU A 11 -0.07 48.45 22.66
N CYS A 12 0.17 48.50 21.34
CA CYS A 12 -0.63 47.76 20.39
C CYS A 12 -0.29 46.27 20.53
N LEU A 13 -1.10 45.54 21.29
CA LEU A 13 -1.15 44.09 21.28
C LEU A 13 -1.68 43.64 19.90
N TRP A 14 -0.79 43.28 19.03
CA TRP A 14 -1.13 42.48 17.85
C TRP A 14 -1.53 41.08 18.34
N ALA A 15 -2.80 40.88 18.58
CA ALA A 15 -3.39 39.56 18.65
C ALA A 15 -3.36 39.01 17.20
N GLY A 16 -2.31 38.27 16.89
CA GLY A 16 -2.26 37.42 15.71
C GLY A 16 -3.40 36.42 15.84
N ALA A 17 -4.56 36.77 15.27
CA ALA A 17 -5.60 35.80 15.02
C ALA A 17 -5.02 34.78 14.03
N LEU A 18 -4.56 33.61 14.56
CA LEU A 18 -4.52 32.42 13.74
C LEU A 18 -5.95 32.23 13.21
N CYS A 19 -6.18 32.67 11.98
CA CYS A 19 -7.29 32.18 11.19
C CYS A 19 -7.08 30.67 11.04
N ALA A 20 -7.56 29.89 12.02
CA ALA A 20 -7.98 28.54 11.76
C ALA A 20 -9.02 28.67 10.64
N ALA A 21 -8.61 28.42 9.40
CA ALA A 21 -9.53 28.28 8.30
C ALA A 21 -10.62 27.32 8.80
N ALA A 22 -11.87 27.78 8.73
CA ALA A 22 -13.06 27.00 9.05
C ALA A 22 -13.23 25.88 8.00
N GLY A 23 -12.32 24.92 8.00
CA GLY A 23 -12.39 23.69 7.22
C GLY A 23 -12.60 22.56 8.19
N GLY A 24 -13.78 21.92 8.14
CA GLY A 24 -14.05 20.69 8.86
C GLY A 24 -12.99 19.64 8.50
N GLN A 25 -12.94 18.55 9.25
CA GLN A 25 -12.03 17.41 8.97
C GLN A 25 -12.17 16.99 7.50
N PRO A 26 -11.06 16.75 6.76
CA PRO A 26 -11.14 16.36 5.36
C PRO A 26 -11.70 14.95 5.22
N ASN A 27 -12.37 14.67 4.12
CA ASN A 27 -12.59 13.31 3.67
C ASN A 27 -11.23 12.71 3.28
N ILE A 28 -11.13 11.38 3.36
CA ILE A 28 -9.89 10.66 3.04
C ILE A 28 -10.24 9.55 2.05
N LEU A 29 -9.56 9.56 0.89
CA LEU A 29 -9.58 8.48 -0.10
C LEU A 29 -8.17 7.92 -0.22
N LEU A 30 -8.00 6.66 0.17
CA LEU A 30 -6.75 5.91 0.02
C LEU A 30 -6.94 4.87 -1.09
N ILE A 31 -6.24 5.05 -2.21
CA ILE A 31 -6.21 4.13 -3.35
C ILE A 31 -4.93 3.31 -3.24
N LEU A 32 -5.06 1.99 -3.13
CA LEU A 32 -3.94 1.07 -3.04
C LEU A 32 -3.97 0.08 -4.20
N ALA A 33 -2.99 0.20 -5.10
CA ALA A 33 -2.75 -0.80 -6.12
C ALA A 33 -2.11 -2.07 -5.53
N ASP A 34 -2.26 -3.19 -6.24
CA ASP A 34 -1.59 -4.45 -5.95
C ASP A 34 -0.47 -4.65 -6.97
N ASP A 35 0.77 -4.78 -6.51
CA ASP A 35 1.96 -5.01 -7.35
C ASP A 35 2.32 -3.88 -8.36
N LEU A 36 1.86 -2.66 -8.16
CA LEU A 36 2.21 -1.54 -9.04
C LEU A 36 3.65 -1.09 -8.79
N GLY A 37 4.49 -1.20 -9.80
CA GLY A 37 5.88 -0.77 -9.75
C GLY A 37 6.05 0.74 -9.82
N TYR A 38 7.17 1.22 -9.28
CA TYR A 38 7.57 2.63 -9.39
C TYR A 38 7.71 3.07 -10.86
N GLY A 39 8.26 2.19 -11.70
CA GLY A 39 8.49 2.43 -13.11
C GLY A 39 7.27 2.24 -14.02
N ASP A 40 6.14 1.74 -13.50
CA ASP A 40 4.90 1.61 -14.26
C ASP A 40 4.27 2.97 -14.56
N VAL A 41 4.39 3.93 -13.65
CA VAL A 41 3.70 5.21 -13.68
C VAL A 41 4.54 6.28 -14.39
N ARG A 42 3.98 6.96 -15.39
CA ARG A 42 4.72 7.90 -16.24
C ARG A 42 5.32 9.09 -15.50
N CYS A 43 4.63 9.65 -14.51
CA CYS A 43 5.19 10.75 -13.74
C CYS A 43 6.41 10.34 -12.87
N TYR A 44 6.67 9.05 -12.70
CA TYR A 44 7.89 8.51 -12.07
C TYR A 44 8.91 8.00 -13.10
N ASN A 45 8.43 7.42 -14.19
CA ASN A 45 9.26 6.88 -15.28
C ASN A 45 8.71 7.33 -16.64
N PRO A 46 9.26 8.41 -17.23
CA PRO A 46 8.80 8.89 -18.54
C PRO A 46 8.91 7.86 -19.67
N GLU A 47 9.73 6.81 -19.50
CA GLU A 47 9.92 5.73 -20.46
C GLU A 47 8.89 4.59 -20.31
N SER A 48 7.96 4.68 -19.33
CA SER A 48 6.86 3.73 -19.20
C SER A 48 6.11 3.59 -20.52
N LYS A 49 5.89 2.36 -20.95
CA LYS A 49 5.20 2.06 -22.22
C LYS A 49 3.69 2.15 -22.09
N VAL A 50 3.18 2.16 -20.86
CA VAL A 50 1.75 2.31 -20.59
C VAL A 50 1.45 3.76 -20.21
N PRO A 51 0.57 4.46 -20.92
CA PRO A 51 0.13 5.79 -20.51
C PRO A 51 -0.68 5.75 -19.22
N THR A 52 -0.36 6.68 -18.30
CA THR A 52 -1.07 6.82 -17.01
C THR A 52 -1.62 8.24 -16.81
N PRO A 53 -2.46 8.76 -17.74
CA PRO A 53 -2.85 10.17 -17.77
C PRO A 53 -3.67 10.60 -16.55
N ASN A 54 -4.42 9.71 -15.90
CA ASN A 54 -5.21 10.03 -14.72
C ASN A 54 -4.33 10.11 -13.48
N ILE A 55 -3.40 9.18 -13.32
CA ILE A 55 -2.41 9.18 -12.22
C ILE A 55 -1.48 10.38 -12.38
N ASP A 56 -1.04 10.70 -13.60
CA ASP A 56 -0.19 11.87 -13.89
C ASP A 56 -0.92 13.19 -13.56
N ARG A 57 -2.23 13.29 -13.83
CA ARG A 57 -3.04 14.45 -13.40
C ARG A 57 -3.15 14.55 -11.89
N LEU A 58 -3.34 13.42 -11.20
CA LEU A 58 -3.37 13.40 -9.74
C LEU A 58 -2.04 13.89 -9.16
N ALA A 59 -0.91 13.45 -9.73
CA ALA A 59 0.43 13.90 -9.33
C ALA A 59 0.64 15.39 -9.59
N ALA A 60 0.21 15.90 -10.75
CA ALA A 60 0.28 17.31 -11.10
C ALA A 60 -0.58 18.19 -10.19
N ALA A 61 -1.69 17.66 -9.68
CA ALA A 61 -2.59 18.36 -8.75
C ALA A 61 -2.19 18.21 -7.26
N GLY A 62 -1.08 17.52 -6.96
CA GLY A 62 -0.66 17.21 -5.60
C GLY A 62 0.86 17.22 -5.41
N LEU A 63 1.30 16.40 -4.47
CA LEU A 63 2.70 16.15 -4.14
C LEU A 63 3.05 14.70 -4.47
N ARG A 64 4.19 14.50 -5.14
CA ARG A 64 4.76 13.20 -5.49
C ARG A 64 6.00 12.95 -4.65
N PHE A 65 6.01 11.84 -3.90
CA PHE A 65 7.20 11.38 -3.18
C PHE A 65 8.08 10.54 -4.09
N THR A 66 9.39 10.81 -4.09
CA THR A 66 10.38 10.03 -4.86
C THR A 66 11.12 8.99 -4.02
N ASP A 67 11.00 9.07 -2.68
CA ASP A 67 11.62 8.14 -1.73
C ASP A 67 10.56 7.56 -0.76
N ALA A 68 9.50 6.97 -1.34
CA ALA A 68 8.43 6.32 -0.60
C ALA A 68 8.47 4.80 -0.75
N HIS A 69 8.16 4.09 0.35
CA HIS A 69 8.34 2.65 0.44
C HIS A 69 7.10 1.96 1.00
N SER A 70 6.78 0.81 0.42
CA SER A 70 5.96 -0.17 1.12
C SER A 70 6.75 -0.76 2.31
N PRO A 71 6.09 -1.11 3.42
CA PRO A 71 6.76 -1.66 4.60
C PRO A 71 7.40 -3.03 4.35
N ALA A 72 6.87 -3.77 3.39
CA ALA A 72 7.36 -5.07 2.99
C ALA A 72 7.30 -5.23 1.47
N THR A 73 7.97 -6.24 0.97
CA THR A 73 8.07 -6.54 -0.47
C THR A 73 6.97 -7.48 -0.97
N VAL A 74 5.92 -7.69 -0.14
CA VAL A 74 4.74 -8.51 -0.45
C VAL A 74 3.49 -8.00 0.28
N CYS A 75 2.31 -8.38 -0.23
CA CYS A 75 1.01 -7.80 0.09
C CYS A 75 0.62 -7.87 1.59
N THR A 76 0.49 -9.08 2.17
CA THR A 76 -0.06 -9.25 3.53
C THR A 76 0.66 -8.42 4.60
N PRO A 77 2.00 -8.47 4.73
CA PRO A 77 2.70 -7.66 5.73
C PRO A 77 2.63 -6.16 5.45
N SER A 78 2.60 -5.73 4.18
CA SER A 78 2.46 -4.32 3.84
C SER A 78 1.07 -3.79 4.20
N ARG A 79 0.01 -4.55 3.90
CA ARG A 79 -1.37 -4.16 4.24
C ARG A 79 -1.60 -4.16 5.75
N TYR A 80 -1.02 -5.12 6.49
CA TYR A 80 -1.01 -5.10 7.95
C TYR A 80 -0.38 -3.80 8.49
N ALA A 81 0.82 -3.47 8.00
CA ALA A 81 1.56 -2.31 8.48
C ALA A 81 0.86 -0.98 8.12
N LEU A 82 0.23 -0.88 6.95
CA LEU A 82 -0.60 0.26 6.57
C LEU A 82 -1.78 0.45 7.54
N MET A 83 -2.45 -0.64 7.92
CA MET A 83 -3.64 -0.58 8.80
C MET A 83 -3.30 -0.33 10.26
N THR A 84 -2.07 -0.64 10.72
CA THR A 84 -1.71 -0.59 12.15
C THR A 84 -0.62 0.40 12.49
N GLY A 85 0.11 0.93 11.50
CA GLY A 85 1.30 1.75 11.71
C GLY A 85 2.46 0.97 12.37
N GLN A 86 2.40 -0.38 12.37
CA GLN A 86 3.42 -1.26 12.93
C GLN A 86 3.98 -2.18 11.85
N MET A 87 5.30 -2.35 11.82
CA MET A 87 5.95 -3.28 10.90
C MET A 87 5.56 -4.73 11.21
N ALA A 88 5.21 -5.48 10.15
CA ALA A 88 4.67 -6.83 10.30
C ALA A 88 5.67 -7.84 10.90
N PHE A 89 6.97 -7.64 10.75
CA PHE A 89 7.98 -8.52 11.37
C PHE A 89 7.90 -8.53 12.92
N ARG A 90 7.21 -7.57 13.53
CA ARG A 90 7.04 -7.47 14.98
C ARG A 90 5.97 -8.40 15.54
N VAL A 91 5.15 -8.98 14.69
CA VAL A 91 4.08 -9.91 15.10
C VAL A 91 4.32 -11.33 14.61
N PRO A 92 3.79 -12.37 15.30
CA PRO A 92 3.84 -13.73 14.83
C PRO A 92 3.23 -13.88 13.44
N LYS A 93 3.85 -14.68 12.57
CA LYS A 93 3.45 -14.88 11.16
C LYS A 93 3.48 -13.61 10.28
N GLY A 94 3.99 -12.48 10.77
CA GLY A 94 4.03 -11.22 10.02
C GLY A 94 4.89 -11.22 8.74
N GLY A 95 5.64 -12.29 8.46
CA GLY A 95 6.33 -12.52 7.18
C GLY A 95 5.56 -13.40 6.21
N THR A 96 4.36 -13.89 6.56
CA THR A 96 3.57 -14.81 5.75
C THR A 96 2.70 -14.03 4.75
N VAL A 97 2.56 -14.55 3.53
CA VAL A 97 1.53 -14.12 2.59
C VAL A 97 0.35 -15.08 2.71
N PHE A 98 -0.80 -14.58 3.08
CA PHE A 98 -2.01 -15.36 3.26
C PHE A 98 -2.65 -15.77 1.93
N GLN A 99 -3.37 -16.89 1.93
CA GLN A 99 -4.04 -17.45 0.75
C GLN A 99 -5.45 -17.87 1.11
N GLY A 100 -6.43 -17.62 0.26
CA GLY A 100 -7.79 -18.09 0.41
C GLY A 100 -8.40 -17.79 1.79
N ALA A 101 -8.58 -18.82 2.60
CA ALA A 101 -9.13 -18.72 3.95
C ALA A 101 -8.07 -18.71 5.06
N ASP A 102 -6.82 -18.34 4.74
CA ASP A 102 -5.77 -18.26 5.76
C ASP A 102 -6.11 -17.25 6.87
N GLY A 103 -5.77 -17.63 8.08
CA GLY A 103 -6.01 -16.85 9.29
C GLY A 103 -5.26 -17.36 10.51
N PRO A 104 -5.66 -16.94 11.70
CA PRO A 104 -6.57 -15.81 11.95
C PRO A 104 -6.00 -14.48 11.44
N SER A 105 -6.77 -13.40 11.58
CA SER A 105 -6.25 -12.04 11.29
C SER A 105 -4.91 -11.80 11.98
N LEU A 106 -3.96 -11.17 11.27
CA LEU A 106 -2.71 -10.71 11.87
C LEU A 106 -2.93 -9.55 12.85
N ILE A 107 -4.03 -8.82 12.70
CA ILE A 107 -4.40 -7.73 13.60
C ILE A 107 -5.02 -8.36 14.85
N ALA A 108 -4.32 -8.21 15.98
CA ALA A 108 -4.80 -8.72 17.26
C ALA A 108 -6.13 -8.03 17.66
N PRO A 109 -7.05 -8.75 18.34
CA PRO A 109 -8.25 -8.16 18.89
C PRO A 109 -7.93 -6.94 19.78
N GLY A 110 -8.67 -5.85 19.59
CA GLY A 110 -8.48 -4.60 20.36
C GLY A 110 -7.31 -3.72 19.91
N ARG A 111 -6.49 -4.16 18.96
CA ARG A 111 -5.43 -3.34 18.37
C ARG A 111 -6.00 -2.12 17.68
N LEU A 112 -5.49 -0.93 18.01
CA LEU A 112 -5.86 0.30 17.31
C LEU A 112 -5.42 0.21 15.85
N THR A 113 -6.35 0.48 14.94
CA THR A 113 -6.12 0.49 13.49
C THR A 113 -6.40 1.86 12.91
N LEU A 114 -5.90 2.13 11.71
CA LEU A 114 -6.19 3.36 10.97
C LEU A 114 -7.70 3.62 10.84
N PRO A 115 -8.53 2.68 10.35
CA PRO A 115 -9.98 2.91 10.28
C PRO A 115 -10.63 3.03 11.68
N GLY A 116 -10.19 2.26 12.66
CA GLY A 116 -10.68 2.33 14.05
C GLY A 116 -10.43 3.69 14.68
N MET A 117 -9.22 4.25 14.50
CA MET A 117 -8.86 5.59 14.94
C MET A 117 -9.72 6.67 14.27
N LEU A 118 -9.89 6.59 12.94
CA LEU A 118 -10.70 7.54 12.19
C LEU A 118 -12.18 7.44 12.57
N ARG A 119 -12.71 6.24 12.80
CA ARG A 119 -14.07 6.05 13.29
C ARG A 119 -14.28 6.69 14.67
N GLN A 120 -13.30 6.59 15.59
CA GLN A 120 -13.34 7.28 16.89
C GLN A 120 -13.34 8.82 16.72
N LYS A 121 -12.80 9.35 15.62
CA LYS A 121 -12.85 10.78 15.26
C LYS A 121 -14.12 11.16 14.48
N GLY A 122 -15.10 10.27 14.37
CA GLY A 122 -16.41 10.53 13.76
C GLY A 122 -16.49 10.26 12.26
N TYR A 123 -15.48 9.66 11.65
CA TYR A 123 -15.50 9.31 10.23
C TYR A 123 -16.48 8.15 9.97
N ALA A 124 -17.17 8.21 8.83
CA ALA A 124 -17.78 7.05 8.20
C ALA A 124 -16.68 6.27 7.46
N THR A 125 -16.49 4.98 7.78
CA THR A 125 -15.35 4.21 7.28
C THR A 125 -15.78 3.09 6.35
N ALA A 126 -15.18 2.99 5.18
CA ALA A 126 -15.46 1.93 4.21
C ALA A 126 -14.18 1.36 3.61
N ALA A 127 -14.15 0.03 3.46
CA ALA A 127 -13.15 -0.67 2.67
C ALA A 127 -13.82 -1.32 1.47
N VAL A 128 -13.22 -1.13 0.28
CA VAL A 128 -13.66 -1.75 -0.96
C VAL A 128 -12.45 -2.40 -1.61
N GLY A 129 -12.52 -3.72 -1.85
CA GLY A 129 -11.47 -4.47 -2.54
C GLY A 129 -10.77 -5.51 -1.70
N LYS A 130 -9.51 -5.76 -2.01
CA LYS A 130 -8.68 -6.81 -1.41
C LYS A 130 -8.32 -6.50 0.04
N TRP A 131 -8.69 -7.40 0.98
CA TRP A 131 -8.32 -7.28 2.39
C TRP A 131 -6.92 -7.81 2.67
N HIS A 132 -6.72 -9.10 2.55
CA HIS A 132 -5.45 -9.83 2.59
C HIS A 132 -4.64 -9.71 3.90
N ILE A 133 -5.32 -9.58 5.06
CA ILE A 133 -4.68 -9.51 6.38
C ILE A 133 -5.09 -10.69 7.27
N GLY A 134 -5.83 -11.65 6.70
CA GLY A 134 -6.35 -12.81 7.39
C GLY A 134 -7.79 -12.64 7.87
N LEU A 135 -8.49 -13.76 7.88
CA LEU A 135 -9.89 -13.91 8.27
C LEU A 135 -10.06 -15.21 9.05
N THR A 136 -11.18 -15.38 9.71
CA THR A 136 -11.60 -16.65 10.31
C THR A 136 -12.93 -17.06 9.71
N PHE A 137 -12.89 -18.07 8.86
CA PHE A 137 -14.06 -18.81 8.44
C PHE A 137 -14.34 -19.95 9.43
N ARG A 138 -15.56 -20.51 9.38
CA ARG A 138 -15.93 -21.67 10.19
C ARG A 138 -16.51 -22.77 9.31
N ASP A 139 -16.32 -24.01 9.72
CA ASP A 139 -16.98 -25.16 9.10
C ASP A 139 -18.40 -25.41 9.67
N LEU A 140 -19.08 -26.43 9.16
CA LEU A 140 -20.44 -26.80 9.60
C LEU A 140 -20.51 -27.16 11.10
N ALA A 141 -19.41 -27.69 11.67
CA ALA A 141 -19.32 -27.96 13.11
C ALA A 141 -19.00 -26.71 13.94
N GLY A 142 -18.77 -25.56 13.30
CA GLY A 142 -18.40 -24.31 13.95
C GLY A 142 -16.91 -24.18 14.29
N LEU A 143 -16.08 -25.09 13.83
CA LEU A 143 -14.65 -25.05 14.06
C LEU A 143 -13.99 -24.00 13.13
N PRO A 144 -12.99 -23.25 13.63
CA PRO A 144 -12.33 -22.23 12.82
C PRO A 144 -11.47 -22.84 11.72
N ILE A 145 -11.51 -22.23 10.54
CA ILE A 145 -10.64 -22.55 9.41
C ILE A 145 -9.63 -21.40 9.31
N HIS A 146 -8.33 -21.77 9.41
CA HIS A 146 -7.20 -20.86 9.35
C HIS A 146 -6.14 -21.29 8.33
N ARG A 147 -6.50 -22.21 7.43
CA ARG A 147 -5.70 -22.63 6.28
C ARG A 147 -6.51 -22.39 5.03
N GLY A 148 -5.88 -21.79 4.04
CA GLY A 148 -6.55 -21.33 2.83
C GLY A 148 -6.43 -22.28 1.64
N ARG A 149 -6.21 -23.58 1.86
CA ARG A 149 -6.09 -24.55 0.77
C ARG A 149 -7.44 -25.06 0.30
N LEU A 150 -7.47 -25.66 -0.88
CA LEU A 150 -8.70 -26.15 -1.50
C LEU A 150 -9.52 -27.08 -0.59
N GLU A 151 -8.87 -28.01 0.11
CA GLU A 151 -9.51 -28.92 1.06
C GLU A 151 -10.16 -28.21 2.25
N ASP A 152 -9.57 -27.12 2.71
CA ASP A 152 -10.11 -26.33 3.81
C ASP A 152 -11.26 -25.44 3.33
N VAL A 153 -11.11 -24.81 2.17
CA VAL A 153 -12.13 -23.98 1.54
C VAL A 153 -13.41 -24.79 1.24
N SER A 154 -13.29 -26.07 0.87
CA SER A 154 -14.44 -26.94 0.61
C SER A 154 -15.29 -27.24 1.84
N ARG A 155 -14.80 -26.99 3.07
CA ARG A 155 -15.50 -27.24 4.33
C ARG A 155 -16.16 -26.01 4.91
N ILE A 156 -15.95 -24.81 4.29
CA ILE A 156 -16.51 -23.56 4.81
C ILE A 156 -18.04 -23.61 4.83
N ASP A 157 -18.60 -23.23 5.97
CA ASP A 157 -20.02 -22.91 6.11
C ASP A 157 -20.23 -21.43 5.74
N TYR A 158 -20.58 -21.18 4.49
CA TYR A 158 -20.75 -19.83 3.96
C TYR A 158 -22.01 -19.09 4.53
N SER A 159 -22.87 -19.79 5.30
CA SER A 159 -23.98 -19.14 6.01
C SER A 159 -23.53 -18.39 7.25
N ARG A 160 -22.34 -18.67 7.76
CA ARG A 160 -21.80 -18.07 8.98
C ARG A 160 -21.14 -16.74 8.73
N ARG A 161 -21.06 -15.96 9.82
CA ARG A 161 -20.28 -14.73 9.87
C ARG A 161 -18.80 -15.04 9.72
N ILE A 162 -18.09 -14.17 8.98
CA ILE A 162 -16.62 -14.15 8.87
C ILE A 162 -16.09 -13.26 9.98
N GLU A 163 -15.15 -13.76 10.77
CA GLU A 163 -14.56 -13.06 11.92
C GLU A 163 -13.15 -12.54 11.58
N GLY A 164 -12.69 -11.51 12.31
CA GLY A 164 -11.37 -10.91 12.13
C GLY A 164 -11.21 -10.16 10.80
N GLY A 165 -12.33 -9.79 10.19
CA GLY A 165 -12.37 -9.02 8.94
C GLY A 165 -12.36 -7.50 9.15
N PRO A 166 -12.52 -6.73 8.06
CA PRO A 166 -12.50 -5.27 8.10
C PRO A 166 -13.46 -4.65 9.11
N LEU A 167 -14.66 -5.22 9.29
CA LEU A 167 -15.65 -4.69 10.24
C LEU A 167 -15.17 -4.82 11.70
N ASP A 168 -14.47 -5.91 12.03
CA ASP A 168 -13.91 -6.13 13.36
C ASP A 168 -12.71 -5.22 13.65
N HIS A 169 -12.14 -4.63 12.61
CA HIS A 169 -10.96 -3.76 12.67
C HIS A 169 -11.25 -2.28 12.36
N GLY A 170 -12.52 -1.85 12.47
CA GLY A 170 -12.86 -0.44 12.50
C GLY A 170 -13.49 0.12 11.24
N PHE A 171 -13.72 -0.68 10.21
CA PHE A 171 -14.56 -0.27 9.09
C PHE A 171 -16.04 -0.45 9.43
N ASP A 172 -16.88 0.49 9.01
CA ASP A 172 -18.34 0.39 9.10
C ASP A 172 -18.92 -0.43 7.96
N ARG A 173 -18.21 -0.47 6.81
CA ARG A 173 -18.62 -1.18 5.60
C ARG A 173 -17.42 -1.88 4.96
N PHE A 174 -17.68 -3.02 4.38
CA PHE A 174 -16.75 -3.76 3.55
C PHE A 174 -17.45 -4.37 2.35
N PHE A 175 -16.85 -4.23 1.17
CA PHE A 175 -17.18 -5.01 0.00
C PHE A 175 -15.88 -5.39 -0.71
N GLY A 176 -15.60 -6.69 -0.87
CA GLY A 176 -14.32 -7.08 -1.48
C GLY A 176 -14.03 -8.56 -1.38
N THR A 177 -12.75 -8.89 -1.27
CA THR A 177 -12.27 -10.28 -1.30
C THR A 177 -11.35 -10.58 -0.12
N ALA A 178 -11.27 -11.85 0.24
CA ALA A 178 -10.47 -12.33 1.36
C ALA A 178 -8.96 -12.11 1.13
N CYS A 179 -8.47 -12.57 -0.02
CA CYS A 179 -7.06 -12.51 -0.46
C CYS A 179 -7.00 -12.09 -1.94
N CYS A 180 -6.10 -12.73 -2.72
CA CYS A 180 -5.96 -12.46 -4.16
C CYS A 180 -7.11 -13.13 -4.93
N PRO A 181 -8.05 -12.38 -5.45
CA PRO A 181 -9.28 -12.94 -6.03
C PRO A 181 -9.09 -13.57 -7.42
N THR A 182 -7.89 -13.61 -7.93
CA THR A 182 -7.55 -14.24 -9.20
C THR A 182 -6.64 -15.47 -9.05
N THR A 183 -6.11 -15.71 -7.84
CA THR A 183 -5.17 -16.82 -7.60
C THR A 183 -5.60 -17.77 -6.47
N ASP A 184 -6.45 -17.32 -5.55
CA ASP A 184 -6.73 -18.06 -4.31
C ASP A 184 -8.11 -18.70 -4.30
N TRP A 185 -8.22 -19.93 -4.17
CA TRP A 185 -9.34 -20.91 -4.15
C TRP A 185 -10.76 -20.42 -3.80
N ILE A 186 -10.98 -19.17 -3.33
CA ILE A 186 -12.28 -18.57 -3.04
C ILE A 186 -12.51 -17.42 -4.01
N TYR A 187 -13.37 -17.64 -5.01
CA TYR A 187 -13.72 -16.67 -6.02
C TYR A 187 -15.14 -16.15 -5.75
N ALA A 188 -15.25 -15.29 -4.75
CA ALA A 188 -16.50 -14.70 -4.30
C ALA A 188 -16.27 -13.36 -3.62
N PHE A 189 -17.26 -12.48 -3.66
CA PHE A 189 -17.24 -11.24 -2.89
C PHE A 189 -17.76 -11.48 -1.46
N ILE A 190 -17.14 -10.78 -0.53
CA ILE A 190 -17.61 -10.59 0.83
C ILE A 190 -18.34 -9.24 0.86
N ASP A 191 -19.54 -9.20 1.41
CA ASP A 191 -20.28 -7.98 1.70
C ASP A 191 -20.51 -7.91 3.21
N GLY A 192 -19.96 -6.88 3.83
CA GLY A 192 -19.86 -6.80 5.28
C GLY A 192 -18.99 -7.91 5.88
N ASP A 193 -19.61 -8.86 6.54
CA ASP A 193 -18.96 -10.01 7.18
C ASP A 193 -19.52 -11.36 6.66
N ARG A 194 -20.09 -11.37 5.44
CA ARG A 194 -20.69 -12.55 4.82
C ARG A 194 -20.36 -12.67 3.34
N ILE A 195 -20.50 -13.87 2.81
CA ILE A 195 -20.48 -14.12 1.36
C ILE A 195 -21.94 -14.31 0.92
N PRO A 196 -22.58 -13.27 0.33
CA PRO A 196 -23.99 -13.34 -0.01
C PRO A 196 -24.31 -14.34 -1.13
N VAL A 197 -23.36 -14.57 -2.02
CA VAL A 197 -23.43 -15.55 -3.10
C VAL A 197 -22.30 -16.56 -2.90
N PRO A 198 -22.57 -17.72 -2.27
CA PRO A 198 -21.55 -18.71 -1.95
C PRO A 198 -20.88 -19.28 -3.21
N PRO A 199 -19.55 -19.51 -3.17
CA PRO A 199 -18.81 -20.14 -4.25
C PRO A 199 -19.07 -21.66 -4.20
N THR A 200 -20.08 -22.14 -4.90
CA THR A 200 -20.51 -23.53 -4.90
C THR A 200 -20.06 -24.33 -6.12
N GLY A 201 -19.71 -23.63 -7.21
CA GLY A 201 -19.23 -24.25 -8.43
C GLY A 201 -17.69 -24.38 -8.48
N PRO A 202 -17.15 -25.45 -9.09
CA PRO A 202 -15.72 -25.53 -9.34
C PRO A 202 -15.30 -24.49 -10.39
N LEU A 203 -14.17 -23.82 -10.16
CA LEU A 203 -13.60 -22.92 -11.15
C LEU A 203 -13.09 -23.74 -12.34
N ARG A 204 -13.64 -23.47 -13.50
CA ARG A 204 -13.22 -24.05 -14.76
C ARG A 204 -12.08 -23.23 -15.35
N ARG A 205 -10.84 -23.65 -15.11
CA ARG A 205 -9.63 -22.92 -15.56
C ARG A 205 -9.53 -22.84 -17.09
N ASP A 206 -10.09 -23.79 -17.80
CA ASP A 206 -10.16 -23.82 -19.28
C ASP A 206 -11.09 -22.73 -19.86
N SER A 207 -11.99 -22.17 -19.04
CA SER A 207 -12.87 -21.07 -19.43
C SER A 207 -12.24 -19.68 -19.18
N LEU A 208 -11.11 -19.60 -18.53
CA LEU A 208 -10.43 -18.33 -18.25
C LEU A 208 -9.59 -17.87 -19.43
N PRO A 209 -9.38 -16.55 -19.59
CA PRO A 209 -8.44 -16.04 -20.57
C PRO A 209 -7.04 -16.62 -20.36
N ARG A 210 -6.33 -16.92 -21.46
CA ARG A 210 -4.93 -17.32 -21.38
C ARG A 210 -4.08 -16.09 -21.06
N HIS A 211 -3.35 -16.15 -19.95
CA HIS A 211 -2.41 -15.10 -19.61
C HIS A 211 -1.00 -15.49 -20.07
N PRO A 212 -0.30 -14.67 -20.87
CA PRO A 212 1.00 -15.04 -21.45
C PRO A 212 2.11 -15.16 -20.41
N TYR A 213 1.98 -14.51 -19.24
CA TYR A 213 3.03 -14.44 -18.22
C TYR A 213 2.78 -15.36 -17.03
N ALA A 214 1.54 -15.69 -16.72
CA ALA A 214 1.20 -16.52 -15.58
C ALA A 214 -0.06 -17.34 -15.81
N ASN A 215 -0.04 -18.60 -15.33
CA ASN A 215 -1.17 -19.50 -15.30
C ASN A 215 -1.46 -19.96 -13.86
N ASP A 216 -1.20 -19.11 -12.89
CA ASP A 216 -1.25 -19.42 -11.48
C ASP A 216 -2.63 -19.23 -10.85
N CYS A 217 -3.67 -18.97 -11.65
CA CYS A 217 -5.04 -19.05 -11.20
C CYS A 217 -5.33 -20.46 -10.70
N ARG A 218 -5.47 -20.61 -9.37
CA ARG A 218 -5.65 -21.91 -8.74
C ARG A 218 -7.07 -22.41 -8.96
N GLY A 219 -7.22 -23.72 -9.12
CA GLY A 219 -8.53 -24.35 -9.07
C GLY A 219 -9.16 -24.11 -7.71
N GLY A 220 -10.46 -23.84 -7.66
CA GLY A 220 -11.15 -23.51 -6.41
C GLY A 220 -12.65 -23.49 -6.63
N PHE A 221 -13.34 -22.79 -5.77
CA PHE A 221 -14.78 -22.61 -5.86
C PHE A 221 -15.12 -21.17 -6.27
N ILE A 222 -16.01 -21.06 -7.27
CA ILE A 222 -16.44 -19.79 -7.81
C ILE A 222 -17.94 -19.57 -7.55
N ALA A 223 -18.27 -18.35 -7.14
CA ALA A 223 -19.66 -17.92 -6.98
C ALA A 223 -20.31 -17.67 -8.35
N PRO A 224 -21.59 -18.01 -8.52
CA PRO A 224 -22.33 -17.61 -9.70
C PRO A 224 -22.25 -16.10 -9.95
N GLY A 225 -21.89 -15.71 -11.17
CA GLY A 225 -21.75 -14.30 -11.55
C GLY A 225 -20.47 -13.61 -11.10
N PHE A 226 -19.52 -14.29 -10.46
CA PHE A 226 -18.20 -13.75 -10.19
C PHE A 226 -17.38 -13.78 -11.49
N ASP A 227 -17.05 -12.61 -12.03
CA ASP A 227 -16.25 -12.44 -13.22
C ASP A 227 -14.92 -11.77 -12.88
N MET A 228 -13.81 -12.47 -13.14
CA MET A 228 -12.46 -11.97 -12.83
C MET A 228 -12.06 -10.78 -13.70
N GLN A 229 -12.64 -10.64 -14.89
CA GLN A 229 -12.36 -9.51 -15.79
C GLN A 229 -13.11 -8.24 -15.41
N GLU A 230 -14.24 -8.39 -14.72
CA GLU A 230 -15.07 -7.26 -14.26
C GLU A 230 -14.83 -6.92 -12.77
N LEU A 231 -13.89 -7.60 -12.13
CA LEU A 231 -13.69 -7.52 -10.68
C LEU A 231 -13.41 -6.09 -10.21
N ASP A 232 -12.38 -5.46 -10.73
CA ASP A 232 -11.99 -4.11 -10.29
C ASP A 232 -13.00 -3.05 -10.72
N LEU A 233 -13.72 -3.25 -11.83
CA LEU A 233 -14.81 -2.38 -12.25
C LEU A 233 -16.02 -2.49 -11.31
N GLN A 234 -16.32 -3.68 -10.78
CA GLN A 234 -17.34 -3.85 -9.73
C GLN A 234 -16.92 -3.19 -8.41
N LEU A 235 -15.64 -3.29 -8.03
CA LEU A 235 -15.09 -2.58 -6.88
C LEU A 235 -15.17 -1.06 -7.05
N LEU A 236 -14.86 -0.56 -8.24
CA LEU A 236 -15.03 0.86 -8.59
C LEU A 236 -16.47 1.32 -8.39
N GLU A 237 -17.44 0.56 -8.88
CA GLU A 237 -18.85 0.93 -8.75
C GLU A 237 -19.30 0.97 -7.28
N LYS A 238 -18.84 0.03 -6.44
CA LYS A 238 -19.12 0.06 -4.98
C LYS A 238 -18.52 1.28 -4.30
N SER A 239 -17.35 1.73 -4.72
CA SER A 239 -16.76 2.97 -4.23
C SER A 239 -17.53 4.21 -4.67
N ARG A 240 -18.02 4.25 -5.92
CA ARG A 240 -18.86 5.34 -6.44
C ARG A 240 -20.20 5.42 -5.71
N GLU A 241 -20.86 4.26 -5.46
CA GLU A 241 -22.07 4.16 -4.65
C GLU A 241 -21.86 4.75 -3.25
N PHE A 242 -20.73 4.38 -2.59
CA PHE A 242 -20.39 4.92 -1.28
C PHE A 242 -20.19 6.44 -1.32
N LEU A 243 -19.42 6.98 -2.25
CA LEU A 243 -19.18 8.42 -2.39
C LEU A 243 -20.49 9.19 -2.61
N ALA A 244 -21.36 8.68 -3.49
CA ALA A 244 -22.67 9.27 -3.74
C ALA A 244 -23.59 9.24 -2.49
N GLN A 245 -23.50 8.20 -1.67
CA GLN A 245 -24.23 8.13 -0.40
C GLN A 245 -23.71 9.17 0.61
N GLN A 246 -22.37 9.32 0.72
CA GLN A 246 -21.77 10.30 1.63
C GLN A 246 -22.16 11.73 1.26
N ALA A 247 -22.15 12.07 -0.04
CA ALA A 247 -22.56 13.39 -0.52
C ALA A 247 -24.02 13.74 -0.18
N ARG A 248 -24.91 12.74 -0.19
CA ARG A 248 -26.35 12.90 0.13
C ARG A 248 -26.67 12.74 1.62
N SER A 249 -25.69 12.34 2.44
CA SER A 249 -25.90 12.09 3.85
C SER A 249 -26.21 13.39 4.62
N PRO A 250 -27.36 13.48 5.31
CA PRO A 250 -27.70 14.65 6.11
C PRO A 250 -26.74 14.87 7.28
N ALA A 251 -26.08 13.79 7.75
CA ALA A 251 -25.14 13.86 8.86
C ALA A 251 -23.81 14.54 8.50
N ARG A 252 -23.50 14.70 7.20
CA ARG A 252 -22.28 15.36 6.70
C ARG A 252 -20.98 14.94 7.44
N LYS A 253 -20.91 13.69 7.86
CA LYS A 253 -19.71 13.15 8.49
C LYS A 253 -18.57 13.09 7.47
N PRO A 254 -17.31 13.38 7.85
CA PRO A 254 -16.19 13.06 7.01
C PRO A 254 -16.12 11.55 6.78
N PHE A 255 -15.56 11.11 5.66
CA PHE A 255 -15.41 9.70 5.38
C PHE A 255 -13.95 9.29 5.21
N PHE A 256 -13.67 8.02 5.47
CA PHE A 256 -12.47 7.31 5.06
C PHE A 256 -12.87 6.17 4.13
N LEU A 257 -12.47 6.26 2.87
CA LEU A 257 -12.62 5.19 1.88
C LEU A 257 -11.26 4.60 1.55
N TYR A 258 -11.08 3.31 1.86
CA TYR A 258 -9.95 2.50 1.43
C TYR A 258 -10.37 1.71 0.20
N HIS A 259 -9.86 2.07 -0.98
CA HIS A 259 -10.08 1.40 -2.25
C HIS A 259 -8.82 0.62 -2.63
N ALA A 260 -8.88 -0.71 -2.53
CA ALA A 260 -7.75 -1.60 -2.76
C ALA A 260 -8.04 -2.51 -3.96
N THR A 261 -7.41 -2.22 -5.10
CA THR A 261 -7.62 -2.97 -6.34
C THR A 261 -6.95 -4.34 -6.33
N GLN A 262 -7.35 -5.22 -7.24
CA GLN A 262 -6.61 -6.38 -7.68
C GLN A 262 -5.55 -5.98 -8.73
N ALA A 263 -5.85 -4.94 -9.52
CA ALA A 263 -4.90 -4.41 -10.50
C ALA A 263 -3.65 -3.86 -9.77
N VAL A 264 -2.44 -4.28 -10.20
CA VAL A 264 -2.10 -5.01 -11.43
C VAL A 264 -1.55 -6.42 -11.15
N HIS A 265 -1.99 -7.07 -10.07
CA HIS A 265 -1.52 -8.40 -9.66
C HIS A 265 -1.83 -9.47 -10.73
N LEU A 266 -0.88 -10.40 -10.94
CA LEU A 266 -1.09 -11.52 -11.88
C LEU A 266 -2.09 -12.57 -11.34
N PRO A 267 -2.79 -13.27 -12.25
CA PRO A 267 -2.91 -13.03 -13.68
C PRO A 267 -3.72 -11.76 -13.98
N SER A 268 -3.31 -11.02 -15.03
CA SER A 268 -3.91 -9.73 -15.35
C SER A 268 -5.16 -9.91 -16.22
N PHE A 269 -6.32 -9.93 -15.59
CA PHE A 269 -7.62 -10.07 -16.25
C PHE A 269 -8.29 -8.70 -16.41
N ALA A 270 -7.73 -7.85 -17.28
CA ALA A 270 -8.34 -6.57 -17.62
C ALA A 270 -9.75 -6.72 -18.19
N GLY A 271 -10.63 -5.83 -17.83
CA GLY A 271 -11.98 -5.72 -18.37
C GLY A 271 -11.99 -5.63 -19.89
N LYS A 272 -13.07 -6.10 -20.52
CA LYS A 272 -13.19 -6.21 -21.99
C LYS A 272 -12.88 -4.90 -22.73
N ASP A 273 -13.23 -3.77 -22.12
CA ASP A 273 -13.00 -2.46 -22.70
C ASP A 273 -11.53 -2.02 -22.71
N PHE A 274 -10.65 -2.73 -22.01
CA PHE A 274 -9.22 -2.41 -21.93
C PHE A 274 -8.35 -3.38 -22.73
N GLN A 275 -8.86 -4.54 -23.08
CA GLN A 275 -8.12 -5.58 -23.77
C GLN A 275 -7.59 -5.11 -25.13
N GLY A 276 -6.29 -5.30 -25.34
CA GLY A 276 -5.57 -4.92 -26.56
C GLY A 276 -5.31 -3.42 -26.73
N LYS A 277 -5.68 -2.57 -25.76
CA LYS A 277 -5.59 -1.11 -25.91
C LYS A 277 -4.26 -0.51 -25.49
N SER A 278 -3.50 -1.16 -24.62
CA SER A 278 -2.19 -0.67 -24.17
C SER A 278 -1.10 -0.79 -25.24
N GLY A 279 -1.24 -1.75 -26.15
CA GLY A 279 -0.20 -2.11 -27.13
C GLY A 279 0.99 -2.87 -26.53
N VAL A 280 0.95 -3.20 -25.24
CA VAL A 280 2.02 -3.92 -24.53
C VAL A 280 1.50 -5.14 -23.75
N GLY A 281 0.47 -5.77 -24.28
CA GLY A 281 -0.08 -7.03 -23.78
C GLY A 281 -1.01 -6.90 -22.58
N PRO A 282 -1.56 -8.03 -22.08
CA PRO A 282 -2.61 -8.05 -21.06
C PRO A 282 -2.24 -7.37 -19.74
N HIS A 283 -0.96 -7.40 -19.36
CA HIS A 283 -0.54 -6.69 -18.15
C HIS A 283 -0.57 -5.17 -18.32
N GLY A 284 -0.16 -4.67 -19.50
CA GLY A 284 -0.30 -3.27 -19.84
C GLY A 284 -1.76 -2.82 -19.93
N ASP A 285 -2.65 -3.69 -20.43
CA ASP A 285 -4.10 -3.42 -20.46
C ASP A 285 -4.67 -3.29 -19.03
N PHE A 286 -4.21 -4.14 -18.10
CA PHE A 286 -4.64 -4.09 -16.71
C PHE A 286 -4.09 -2.85 -15.97
N LEU A 287 -2.89 -2.40 -16.31
CA LEU A 287 -2.35 -1.14 -15.82
C LEU A 287 -3.16 0.06 -16.35
N ALA A 288 -3.59 0.03 -17.62
CA ALA A 288 -4.45 1.06 -18.21
C ALA A 288 -5.84 1.09 -17.54
N GLU A 289 -6.39 -0.06 -17.16
CA GLU A 289 -7.61 -0.15 -16.37
C GLU A 289 -7.43 0.47 -14.98
N PHE A 290 -6.32 0.20 -14.30
CA PHE A 290 -6.02 0.83 -13.01
C PHE A 290 -5.97 2.36 -13.13
N ASP A 291 -5.29 2.89 -14.15
CA ASP A 291 -5.29 4.35 -14.41
C ASP A 291 -6.71 4.90 -14.64
N HIS A 292 -7.54 4.16 -15.37
CA HIS A 292 -8.95 4.52 -15.56
C HIS A 292 -9.72 4.56 -14.24
N ILE A 293 -9.55 3.57 -13.36
CA ILE A 293 -10.19 3.49 -12.05
C ILE A 293 -9.83 4.73 -11.21
N VAL A 294 -8.55 5.12 -11.21
CA VAL A 294 -8.11 6.36 -10.53
C VAL A 294 -8.86 7.57 -11.09
N GLY A 295 -8.97 7.67 -12.41
CA GLY A 295 -9.70 8.75 -13.07
C GLY A 295 -11.19 8.80 -12.70
N GLU A 296 -11.84 7.64 -12.64
CA GLU A 296 -13.26 7.53 -12.28
C GLU A 296 -13.54 7.87 -10.80
N LEU A 297 -12.64 7.46 -9.89
CA LEU A 297 -12.74 7.85 -8.48
C LEU A 297 -12.60 9.37 -8.31
N MET A 298 -11.65 9.99 -9.02
CA MET A 298 -11.49 11.45 -9.00
C MET A 298 -12.73 12.15 -9.57
N ARG A 299 -13.28 11.67 -10.69
CA ARG A 299 -14.53 12.17 -11.26
C ARG A 299 -15.71 12.02 -10.30
N ALA A 300 -15.81 10.88 -9.60
CA ALA A 300 -16.86 10.66 -8.62
C ALA A 300 -16.79 11.66 -7.46
N LEU A 301 -15.59 12.02 -6.99
CA LEU A 301 -15.42 13.08 -6.00
C LEU A 301 -15.91 14.43 -6.53
N GLU A 302 -15.56 14.79 -7.76
CA GLU A 302 -15.95 16.05 -8.42
C GLU A 302 -17.47 16.13 -8.61
N GLN A 303 -18.08 15.10 -9.19
CA GLN A 303 -19.53 15.03 -9.47
C GLN A 303 -20.39 15.09 -8.20
N ASN A 304 -19.84 14.63 -7.08
CA ASN A 304 -20.54 14.65 -5.80
C ASN A 304 -20.18 15.88 -4.93
N GLY A 305 -19.39 16.83 -5.45
CA GLY A 305 -18.99 18.05 -4.71
C GLY A 305 -18.09 17.76 -3.50
N LEU A 306 -17.35 16.66 -3.53
CA LEU A 306 -16.48 16.20 -2.44
C LEU A 306 -14.99 16.53 -2.68
N ALA A 307 -14.61 16.87 -3.92
CA ALA A 307 -13.21 16.92 -4.36
C ALA A 307 -12.37 17.96 -3.61
N ASP A 308 -12.95 19.12 -3.24
CA ASP A 308 -12.22 20.22 -2.63
C ASP A 308 -11.90 19.98 -1.15
N ASN A 309 -12.66 19.11 -0.48
CA ASN A 309 -12.41 18.73 0.93
C ASN A 309 -12.00 17.25 1.06
N THR A 310 -11.33 16.70 0.05
CA THR A 310 -10.85 15.30 0.11
C THR A 310 -9.33 15.25 -0.04
N LEU A 311 -8.69 14.66 0.97
CA LEU A 311 -7.32 14.18 0.92
C LEU A 311 -7.30 12.85 0.16
N VAL A 312 -6.61 12.80 -0.97
CA VAL A 312 -6.43 11.59 -1.78
C VAL A 312 -4.98 11.13 -1.68
N LEU A 313 -4.79 9.86 -1.32
CA LEU A 313 -3.51 9.17 -1.36
C LEU A 313 -3.58 8.03 -2.38
N LEU A 314 -2.56 7.88 -3.22
CA LEU A 314 -2.38 6.76 -4.13
C LEU A 314 -1.02 6.12 -3.89
N SER A 315 -1.00 4.79 -3.74
CA SER A 315 0.24 4.02 -3.60
C SER A 315 0.06 2.57 -4.04
N SER A 316 1.11 1.75 -3.83
CA SER A 316 1.13 0.30 -4.05
C SER A 316 1.56 -0.44 -2.80
N ASP A 317 1.09 -1.67 -2.61
CA ASP A 317 1.43 -2.48 -1.44
C ASP A 317 2.83 -3.12 -1.50
N ASN A 318 3.42 -3.24 -2.67
CA ASN A 318 4.82 -3.64 -2.90
C ASN A 318 5.26 -3.29 -4.33
N GLY A 319 6.52 -3.59 -4.67
CA GLY A 319 7.04 -3.45 -6.03
C GLY A 319 6.41 -4.42 -7.03
N PRO A 320 6.74 -4.31 -8.32
CA PRO A 320 6.05 -5.01 -9.41
C PRO A 320 6.26 -6.52 -9.35
N GLU A 321 5.22 -7.28 -9.75
CA GLU A 321 5.30 -8.74 -9.77
C GLU A 321 6.44 -9.23 -10.67
N THR A 322 7.21 -10.17 -10.14
CA THR A 322 8.45 -10.66 -10.74
C THR A 322 8.28 -11.11 -12.18
N THR A 323 7.32 -11.98 -12.46
CA THR A 323 7.12 -12.53 -13.82
C THR A 323 6.68 -11.44 -14.80
N ALA A 324 5.74 -10.56 -14.38
CA ALA A 324 5.28 -9.46 -15.22
C ALA A 324 6.42 -8.48 -15.52
N ALA A 325 7.14 -8.01 -14.51
CA ALA A 325 8.23 -7.04 -14.67
C ALA A 325 9.32 -7.56 -15.62
N ILE A 326 9.74 -8.82 -15.45
CA ILE A 326 10.79 -9.43 -16.28
C ILE A 326 10.33 -9.57 -17.73
N ARG A 327 9.14 -10.12 -17.95
CA ARG A 327 8.63 -10.35 -19.29
C ARG A 327 8.23 -9.08 -20.01
N MET A 328 7.60 -8.12 -19.33
CA MET A 328 7.29 -6.82 -19.90
C MET A 328 8.56 -6.08 -20.34
N ARG A 329 9.67 -6.22 -19.59
CA ARG A 329 10.97 -5.68 -19.98
C ARG A 329 11.52 -6.37 -21.24
N ALA A 330 11.46 -7.70 -21.30
CA ALA A 330 11.95 -8.48 -22.43
C ALA A 330 11.09 -8.29 -23.71
N ASP A 331 9.77 -8.34 -23.57
CA ASP A 331 8.85 -8.37 -24.70
C ASP A 331 8.54 -6.96 -25.24
N HIS A 332 8.54 -5.94 -24.38
CA HIS A 332 8.07 -4.60 -24.71
C HIS A 332 9.03 -3.46 -24.35
N GLY A 333 10.15 -3.75 -23.69
CA GLY A 333 11.08 -2.73 -23.20
C GLY A 333 10.46 -1.86 -22.08
N HIS A 334 9.43 -2.37 -21.39
CA HIS A 334 8.78 -1.72 -20.26
C HIS A 334 9.43 -2.20 -18.96
N ASP A 335 9.98 -1.28 -18.18
CA ASP A 335 10.65 -1.58 -16.93
C ASP A 335 9.88 -1.03 -15.73
N ALA A 336 9.07 -1.89 -15.14
CA ALA A 336 8.19 -1.58 -14.01
C ALA A 336 8.93 -1.20 -12.71
N ALA A 337 10.19 -1.61 -12.55
CA ALA A 337 10.99 -1.29 -11.37
C ALA A 337 11.93 -0.09 -11.56
N ARG A 338 12.14 0.40 -12.81
CA ARG A 338 13.11 1.45 -13.13
C ARG A 338 12.98 2.70 -12.23
N PRO A 339 14.11 3.27 -11.79
CA PRO A 339 15.51 2.89 -12.09
C PRO A 339 16.09 1.85 -11.11
N TRP A 340 15.29 1.26 -10.25
CA TRP A 340 15.68 0.48 -9.09
C TRP A 340 16.01 -0.97 -9.44
N ARG A 341 16.92 -1.58 -8.67
CA ARG A 341 17.18 -3.02 -8.71
C ARG A 341 16.09 -3.80 -8.00
N GLY A 342 15.80 -5.00 -8.48
CA GLY A 342 14.86 -5.95 -7.86
C GLY A 342 13.41 -5.70 -8.24
N VAL A 343 12.57 -6.60 -7.78
CA VAL A 343 11.12 -6.65 -8.02
C VAL A 343 10.44 -7.19 -6.76
N LYS A 344 9.12 -7.34 -6.75
CA LYS A 344 8.35 -7.98 -5.66
C LYS A 344 9.13 -9.15 -5.05
N ARG A 345 9.13 -9.27 -3.73
CA ARG A 345 9.86 -10.22 -2.87
C ARG A 345 11.30 -9.81 -2.55
N ASP A 346 11.97 -9.01 -3.38
CA ASP A 346 13.39 -8.65 -3.19
C ASP A 346 13.58 -7.55 -2.15
N ALA A 347 14.66 -7.65 -1.37
CA ALA A 347 15.06 -6.63 -0.40
C ALA A 347 15.65 -5.36 -1.07
N TRP A 348 15.97 -5.41 -2.36
CA TRP A 348 16.44 -4.27 -3.13
C TRP A 348 15.31 -3.26 -3.37
N GLU A 349 15.68 -2.03 -3.72
CA GLU A 349 14.75 -0.89 -3.82
C GLU A 349 13.50 -1.21 -4.66
N GLY A 350 13.66 -1.87 -5.82
CA GLY A 350 12.54 -2.22 -6.69
C GLY A 350 11.48 -3.14 -6.07
N GLY A 351 11.83 -3.85 -4.99
CA GLY A 351 10.86 -4.70 -4.28
C GLY A 351 9.90 -3.95 -3.37
N HIS A 352 10.27 -2.74 -2.94
CA HIS A 352 9.50 -1.98 -1.94
C HIS A 352 9.43 -0.47 -2.19
N ARG A 353 10.18 0.08 -3.14
CA ARG A 353 10.03 1.49 -3.52
C ARG A 353 8.83 1.63 -4.45
N VAL A 354 7.83 2.38 -3.99
CA VAL A 354 6.50 2.44 -4.62
C VAL A 354 6.11 3.88 -4.92
N PRO A 355 5.23 4.13 -5.90
CA PRO A 355 4.62 5.43 -6.05
C PRO A 355 3.88 5.85 -4.77
N LEU A 356 4.02 7.10 -4.37
CA LEU A 356 3.19 7.74 -3.34
C LEU A 356 2.84 9.14 -3.82
N ILE A 357 1.57 9.36 -4.11
CA ILE A 357 1.02 10.63 -4.57
C ILE A 357 -0.03 11.08 -3.57
N VAL A 358 0.04 12.35 -3.14
CA VAL A 358 -0.90 12.94 -2.20
C VAL A 358 -1.47 14.22 -2.77
N ARG A 359 -2.80 14.26 -2.97
CA ARG A 359 -3.53 15.48 -3.34
C ARG A 359 -4.40 15.92 -2.17
N TRP A 360 -4.24 17.17 -1.74
CA TRP A 360 -5.09 17.79 -0.72
C TRP A 360 -5.28 19.26 -1.04
N PRO A 361 -6.40 19.63 -1.67
CA PRO A 361 -6.64 21.00 -2.09
C PRO A 361 -6.56 22.02 -0.95
N GLY A 362 -5.90 23.14 -1.20
CA GLY A 362 -5.70 24.18 -0.21
C GLY A 362 -4.69 23.87 0.91
N ARG A 363 -4.11 22.66 0.93
CA ARG A 363 -3.11 22.23 1.93
C ARG A 363 -1.81 21.75 1.31
N VAL A 364 -1.90 20.94 0.27
CA VAL A 364 -0.74 20.46 -0.50
C VAL A 364 -0.60 21.33 -1.75
N LYS A 365 0.58 21.90 -1.95
CA LYS A 365 0.87 22.71 -3.14
C LYS A 365 0.93 21.81 -4.38
N PRO A 366 0.12 22.09 -5.41
CA PRO A 366 0.14 21.30 -6.65
C PRO A 366 1.50 21.28 -7.34
N GLY A 367 1.82 20.16 -7.99
CA GLY A 367 3.03 19.95 -8.77
C GLY A 367 4.33 19.89 -7.97
N THR A 368 4.24 19.68 -6.65
CA THR A 368 5.43 19.57 -5.80
C THR A 368 5.99 18.15 -5.79
N VAL A 369 7.29 18.05 -5.52
CA VAL A 369 8.02 16.79 -5.38
C VAL A 369 8.76 16.80 -4.06
N SER A 370 8.78 15.66 -3.37
CA SER A 370 9.51 15.47 -2.12
C SER A 370 10.37 14.21 -2.20
N ASP A 371 11.61 14.32 -1.75
CA ASP A 371 12.57 13.25 -1.58
C ASP A 371 12.65 12.75 -0.12
N GLN A 372 11.74 13.19 0.72
CA GLN A 372 11.66 12.72 2.11
C GLN A 372 11.41 11.22 2.14
N LEU A 373 12.20 10.53 2.97
CA LEU A 373 12.03 9.10 3.23
C LEU A 373 10.68 8.87 3.91
N ALA A 374 9.79 8.16 3.23
CA ALA A 374 8.43 7.90 3.66
C ALA A 374 8.08 6.40 3.57
N SER A 375 7.11 5.97 4.36
CA SER A 375 6.58 4.61 4.32
C SER A 375 5.06 4.61 4.41
N LEU A 376 4.42 3.56 3.91
CA LEU A 376 2.97 3.40 4.09
C LEU A 376 2.58 3.22 5.57
N THR A 377 3.50 2.81 6.45
CA THR A 377 3.27 2.86 7.91
C THR A 377 2.97 4.27 8.40
N ASP A 378 3.48 5.30 7.71
CA ASP A 378 3.39 6.70 8.13
C ASP A 378 1.97 7.29 7.93
N VAL A 379 1.12 6.60 7.18
CA VAL A 379 -0.27 7.02 6.95
C VAL A 379 -1.03 7.14 8.28
N MET A 380 -0.85 6.20 9.22
CA MET A 380 -1.57 6.23 10.49
C MET A 380 -1.23 7.47 11.34
N ALA A 381 0.07 7.78 11.55
CA ALA A 381 0.48 8.96 12.29
C ALA A 381 0.14 10.27 11.54
N THR A 382 0.15 10.25 10.22
CA THR A 382 -0.27 11.39 9.40
C THR A 382 -1.76 11.68 9.59
N MET A 383 -2.61 10.67 9.51
CA MET A 383 -4.05 10.84 9.76
C MET A 383 -4.34 11.22 11.21
N ALA A 384 -3.58 10.68 12.18
CA ALA A 384 -3.69 11.12 13.58
C ALA A 384 -3.41 12.61 13.73
N ALA A 385 -2.31 13.11 13.13
CA ALA A 385 -1.95 14.52 13.16
C ALA A 385 -3.00 15.42 12.47
N ILE A 386 -3.55 14.99 11.33
CA ILE A 386 -4.59 15.73 10.58
C ILE A 386 -5.89 15.82 11.38
N THR A 387 -6.29 14.75 12.07
CA THR A 387 -7.58 14.64 12.75
C THR A 387 -7.52 15.01 14.23
N GLY A 388 -6.32 15.28 14.76
CA GLY A 388 -6.10 15.50 16.18
C GLY A 388 -6.37 14.23 17.01
N ALA A 389 -6.15 13.06 16.45
CA ALA A 389 -6.24 11.80 17.18
C ALA A 389 -4.96 11.57 17.98
N GLU A 390 -5.11 11.07 19.20
CA GLU A 390 -3.97 10.62 20.00
C GLU A 390 -3.58 9.20 19.60
N LEU A 391 -2.27 8.95 19.54
CA LEU A 391 -1.73 7.61 19.32
C LEU A 391 -1.20 7.08 20.65
N PRO A 392 -1.81 6.06 21.24
CA PRO A 392 -1.27 5.36 22.40
C PRO A 392 0.17 4.90 22.21
N LYS A 393 0.91 4.74 23.29
CA LYS A 393 2.33 4.34 23.22
C LYS A 393 2.52 2.95 22.57
N ASP A 394 1.55 2.08 22.74
CA ASP A 394 1.52 0.70 22.24
C ASP A 394 0.81 0.57 20.88
N SER A 395 0.73 1.65 20.13
CA SER A 395 0.14 1.68 18.78
C SER A 395 0.99 2.49 17.82
N ALA A 396 0.87 2.21 16.51
CA ALA A 396 1.57 2.92 15.45
C ALA A 396 3.10 3.01 15.68
N GLU A 397 3.72 1.93 16.18
CA GLU A 397 5.09 1.88 16.69
C GLU A 397 6.16 2.27 15.66
N ASP A 398 5.82 2.19 14.37
CA ASP A 398 6.76 2.49 13.28
C ASP A 398 6.27 3.66 12.40
N SER A 399 5.24 4.38 12.83
CA SER A 399 4.56 5.42 12.05
C SER A 399 5.06 6.81 12.41
N PHE A 400 5.45 7.60 11.41
CA PHE A 400 5.87 8.99 11.53
C PHE A 400 4.93 9.89 10.71
N SER A 401 4.62 11.10 11.18
CA SER A 401 3.68 11.97 10.47
C SER A 401 4.33 12.64 9.25
N LEU A 402 3.72 12.48 8.09
CA LEU A 402 4.07 13.20 6.86
C LEU A 402 3.47 14.62 6.82
N LEU A 403 2.64 15.01 7.79
CA LEU A 403 1.93 16.30 7.77
C LEU A 403 2.86 17.51 7.56
N PRO A 404 4.06 17.61 8.20
CA PRO A 404 4.96 18.73 7.93
C PRO A 404 5.44 18.79 6.47
N VAL A 405 5.61 17.63 5.81
CA VAL A 405 5.98 17.56 4.38
C VAL A 405 4.80 18.01 3.51
N LEU A 406 3.61 17.52 3.83
CA LEU A 406 2.38 17.86 3.10
C LEU A 406 2.04 19.36 3.19
N ALA A 407 2.34 19.99 4.33
CA ALA A 407 2.17 21.43 4.56
C ALA A 407 3.30 22.27 3.96
N GLY A 408 4.40 21.66 3.51
CA GLY A 408 5.60 22.40 3.05
C GLY A 408 6.40 23.03 4.20
N GLU A 409 6.24 22.51 5.42
CA GLU A 409 6.85 23.02 6.66
C GLU A 409 8.01 22.17 7.18
N ALA A 410 8.32 21.05 6.52
CA ALA A 410 9.39 20.15 6.92
C ALA A 410 10.76 20.86 6.82
N THR A 411 11.48 20.98 7.93
CA THR A 411 12.81 21.61 8.02
C THR A 411 13.95 20.59 8.07
N GLY A 412 13.63 19.30 8.07
CA GLY A 412 14.58 18.18 8.13
C GLY A 412 13.90 16.85 7.88
N PRO A 413 14.64 15.73 8.02
CA PRO A 413 14.06 14.41 7.85
C PRO A 413 12.93 14.15 8.86
N ILE A 414 11.79 13.65 8.38
CA ILE A 414 10.65 13.31 9.25
C ILE A 414 10.89 12.02 10.04
N ARG A 415 11.79 11.17 9.56
CA ARG A 415 12.19 9.92 10.21
C ARG A 415 13.71 9.73 10.11
N PRO A 416 14.36 9.20 11.16
CA PRO A 416 15.80 9.00 11.16
C PRO A 416 16.23 7.83 10.25
N TYR A 417 15.40 6.81 10.14
CA TYR A 417 15.65 5.61 9.33
C TYR A 417 14.33 4.90 8.99
N LEU A 418 14.39 3.98 8.04
CA LEU A 418 13.30 3.08 7.67
C LEU A 418 13.81 1.64 7.68
N ILE A 419 13.03 0.73 8.29
CA ILE A 419 13.22 -0.71 8.14
C ILE A 419 12.19 -1.20 7.11
N THR A 420 12.61 -2.08 6.20
CA THR A 420 11.74 -2.80 5.28
C THR A 420 11.95 -4.29 5.43
N GLN A 421 10.92 -5.08 5.11
CA GLN A 421 10.90 -6.53 5.25
C GLN A 421 10.76 -7.18 3.88
N ALA A 422 11.74 -8.02 3.50
CA ALA A 422 11.61 -8.85 2.31
C ALA A 422 10.87 -10.16 2.60
N PHE A 423 10.39 -10.81 1.54
CA PHE A 423 9.75 -12.10 1.59
C PHE A 423 10.78 -13.23 1.48
N GLY A 424 10.94 -13.99 2.55
CA GLY A 424 11.83 -15.15 2.58
C GLY A 424 11.67 -15.92 3.89
N GLY A 425 12.13 -17.18 3.92
CA GLY A 425 11.98 -18.07 5.10
C GLY A 425 12.71 -17.57 6.36
N ALA A 426 13.78 -16.81 6.21
CA ALA A 426 14.40 -16.03 7.26
C ALA A 426 13.91 -14.58 7.11
N ARG A 427 13.59 -13.91 8.22
CA ARG A 427 13.21 -12.49 8.24
C ARG A 427 14.33 -11.64 7.64
N THR A 428 14.32 -11.42 6.34
CA THR A 428 15.27 -10.52 5.71
C THR A 428 14.80 -9.10 5.94
N LEU A 429 15.54 -8.37 6.76
CA LEU A 429 15.29 -6.95 7.03
C LEU A 429 16.34 -6.11 6.34
N SER A 430 15.94 -4.94 5.87
CA SER A 430 16.85 -3.91 5.43
C SER A 430 16.62 -2.62 6.19
N LEU A 431 17.68 -1.84 6.35
CA LEU A 431 17.68 -0.53 6.98
C LEU A 431 18.15 0.53 6.00
N ARG A 432 17.35 1.58 5.86
CA ARG A 432 17.65 2.79 5.10
C ARG A 432 17.92 3.94 6.06
N GLU A 433 19.09 4.54 6.00
CA GLU A 433 19.47 5.71 6.83
C GLU A 433 20.26 6.70 5.96
N GLY A 434 19.71 7.88 5.76
CA GLY A 434 20.30 8.88 4.86
C GLY A 434 20.51 8.30 3.45
N ARG A 435 21.74 8.31 2.95
CA ARG A 435 22.12 7.75 1.64
C ARG A 435 22.39 6.24 1.67
N TRP A 436 22.53 5.65 2.86
CA TRP A 436 22.96 4.27 3.04
C TRP A 436 21.78 3.30 3.13
N LYS A 437 21.96 2.14 2.52
CA LYS A 437 21.07 1.00 2.68
C LYS A 437 21.86 -0.25 3.07
N TYR A 438 21.47 -0.84 4.20
CA TYR A 438 22.00 -2.09 4.70
C TYR A 438 20.95 -3.19 4.54
N ILE A 439 21.33 -4.35 4.00
CA ILE A 439 20.48 -5.53 3.87
C ILE A 439 21.13 -6.65 4.67
N ASP A 440 20.43 -7.16 5.69
CA ASP A 440 20.89 -8.22 6.59
C ASP A 440 20.72 -9.61 5.93
N HIS A 441 21.25 -9.75 4.70
CA HIS A 441 21.14 -10.96 3.89
C HIS A 441 22.15 -10.92 2.72
N THR A 442 22.59 -12.11 2.27
CA THR A 442 23.56 -12.23 1.18
C THR A 442 23.00 -12.10 -0.22
N GLY A 443 21.70 -12.33 -0.42
CA GLY A 443 21.02 -12.30 -1.73
C GLY A 443 19.84 -11.36 -1.74
N SER A 444 18.91 -11.60 -2.67
CA SER A 444 17.71 -10.77 -2.85
C SER A 444 16.77 -10.76 -1.64
N GLY A 445 16.87 -11.75 -0.76
CA GLY A 445 15.95 -11.94 0.36
C GLY A 445 14.61 -12.58 -0.01
N GLY A 446 14.34 -12.81 -1.29
CA GLY A 446 13.07 -13.38 -1.75
C GLY A 446 13.18 -14.23 -3.01
N ASN A 447 13.53 -13.64 -4.16
CA ASN A 447 13.65 -14.38 -5.42
C ASN A 447 14.99 -15.12 -5.51
N ASN A 448 14.99 -16.27 -6.18
CA ASN A 448 16.22 -17.02 -6.45
C ASN A 448 16.74 -16.71 -7.86
N TYR A 449 17.73 -15.82 -7.95
CA TYR A 449 18.34 -15.38 -9.20
C TYR A 449 19.29 -16.39 -9.86
N GLU A 450 19.46 -17.58 -9.28
CA GLU A 450 20.23 -18.66 -9.90
C GLU A 450 19.41 -19.49 -10.91
N ARG A 451 18.09 -19.35 -10.91
CA ARG A 451 17.17 -20.15 -11.72
C ARG A 451 15.94 -19.38 -12.18
N GLY A 452 15.25 -19.95 -13.18
CA GLY A 452 14.02 -19.37 -13.74
C GLY A 452 14.27 -18.10 -14.56
N ASP A 453 13.20 -17.38 -14.87
CA ASP A 453 13.24 -16.19 -15.71
C ASP A 453 14.07 -15.05 -15.08
N VAL A 454 14.11 -14.97 -13.73
CA VAL A 454 14.90 -13.96 -13.00
C VAL A 454 16.39 -14.10 -13.21
N LYS A 455 16.89 -15.28 -13.60
CA LYS A 455 18.33 -15.51 -13.83
C LYS A 455 18.92 -14.56 -14.88
N SER A 456 18.15 -14.22 -15.89
CA SER A 456 18.58 -13.29 -16.96
C SER A 456 18.80 -11.85 -16.47
N TYR A 457 18.31 -11.52 -15.28
CA TYR A 457 18.44 -10.21 -14.62
C TYR A 457 19.35 -10.23 -13.40
N ALA A 458 20.02 -11.37 -13.15
CA ALA A 458 21.03 -11.44 -12.11
C ALA A 458 22.16 -10.47 -12.42
N LEU A 459 22.50 -9.61 -11.47
CA LEU A 459 23.72 -8.81 -11.54
C LEU A 459 24.87 -9.61 -10.94
N PRO A 460 26.09 -9.47 -11.46
CA PRO A 460 27.26 -10.07 -10.83
C PRO A 460 27.36 -9.62 -9.37
N GLU A 461 27.54 -10.57 -8.46
CA GLU A 461 27.78 -10.24 -7.06
C GLU A 461 29.19 -9.69 -6.90
N ALA A 462 29.30 -8.44 -6.44
CA ALA A 462 30.58 -7.77 -6.31
C ALA A 462 31.39 -8.27 -5.10
N GLU A 463 30.71 -8.81 -4.08
CA GLU A 463 31.32 -9.31 -2.84
C GLU A 463 30.65 -10.65 -2.43
N PRO A 464 30.91 -11.74 -3.18
CA PRO A 464 30.18 -13.01 -3.00
C PRO A 464 30.39 -13.69 -1.64
N GLY A 465 31.42 -13.28 -0.90
CA GLY A 465 31.70 -13.79 0.46
C GLY A 465 31.16 -12.92 1.59
N ALA A 466 30.52 -11.79 1.29
CA ALA A 466 30.00 -10.89 2.32
C ALA A 466 28.72 -11.47 2.94
N PRO A 467 28.58 -11.46 4.29
CA PRO A 467 27.39 -12.00 4.98
C PRO A 467 26.15 -11.11 4.86
N ALA A 468 26.34 -9.87 4.37
CA ALA A 468 25.29 -8.86 4.23
C ALA A 468 25.66 -7.87 3.10
N GLN A 469 24.78 -6.91 2.83
CA GLN A 469 24.99 -5.94 1.76
C GLN A 469 24.91 -4.51 2.31
N LEU A 470 25.73 -3.63 1.74
CA LEU A 470 25.71 -2.20 2.02
C LEU A 470 25.79 -1.43 0.70
N TYR A 471 24.87 -0.52 0.48
CA TYR A 471 24.81 0.31 -0.72
C TYR A 471 24.75 1.79 -0.39
N ASP A 472 25.33 2.60 -1.26
CA ASP A 472 25.22 4.06 -1.28
C ASP A 472 24.23 4.44 -2.39
N LEU A 473 22.98 4.69 -2.04
CA LEU A 473 21.93 4.91 -3.04
C LEU A 473 22.00 6.27 -3.76
N VAL A 474 22.87 7.18 -3.34
CA VAL A 474 23.14 8.42 -4.07
C VAL A 474 24.08 8.15 -5.25
N GLU A 475 25.16 7.37 -5.02
CA GLU A 475 26.14 7.04 -6.06
C GLU A 475 25.73 5.81 -6.88
N ASP A 476 25.00 4.88 -6.26
CA ASP A 476 24.60 3.60 -6.84
C ASP A 476 23.11 3.31 -6.56
N PRO A 477 22.18 4.06 -7.17
CA PRO A 477 20.74 3.83 -6.99
C PRO A 477 20.28 2.46 -7.51
N GLY A 478 21.07 1.82 -8.37
CA GLY A 478 20.83 0.48 -8.91
C GLY A 478 21.37 -0.66 -8.04
N GLU A 479 21.93 -0.38 -6.87
CA GLU A 479 22.43 -1.39 -5.91
C GLU A 479 23.35 -2.44 -6.57
N LYS A 480 24.31 -1.97 -7.38
CA LYS A 480 25.22 -2.80 -8.19
C LYS A 480 26.52 -3.13 -7.46
N THR A 481 26.95 -2.27 -6.54
CA THR A 481 28.24 -2.36 -5.87
C THR A 481 28.05 -2.53 -4.37
N ASN A 482 28.19 -3.77 -3.88
CA ASN A 482 28.17 -4.04 -2.45
C ASN A 482 29.42 -3.45 -1.77
N LEU A 483 29.22 -2.53 -0.83
CA LEU A 483 30.29 -1.83 -0.10
C LEU A 483 30.55 -2.42 1.28
N TYR A 484 29.96 -3.58 1.61
CA TYR A 484 30.05 -4.17 2.95
C TYR A 484 31.51 -4.33 3.44
N ALA A 485 32.36 -4.92 2.60
CA ALA A 485 33.76 -5.11 2.94
C ALA A 485 34.58 -3.81 2.87
N LYS A 486 34.19 -2.85 2.04
CA LYS A 486 34.88 -1.56 1.87
C LYS A 486 34.52 -0.53 2.94
N ARG A 487 33.34 -0.62 3.52
CA ARG A 487 32.85 0.30 4.56
C ARG A 487 32.30 -0.48 5.78
N PRO A 488 33.18 -1.28 6.43
CA PRO A 488 32.79 -2.07 7.61
C PRO A 488 32.34 -1.21 8.79
N ASP A 489 32.82 0.02 8.88
CA ASP A 489 32.42 1.03 9.85
C ASP A 489 30.91 1.34 9.74
N ILE A 490 30.44 1.63 8.53
CA ILE A 490 29.01 1.93 8.26
C ILE A 490 28.17 0.67 8.41
N ALA A 491 28.60 -0.45 7.82
CA ALA A 491 27.86 -1.70 7.91
C ALA A 491 27.59 -2.13 9.35
N LYS A 492 28.63 -2.03 10.23
CA LYS A 492 28.50 -2.32 11.66
C LYS A 492 27.55 -1.35 12.37
N ALA A 493 27.62 -0.06 12.08
CA ALA A 493 26.73 0.94 12.69
C ALA A 493 25.28 0.71 12.29
N MET A 494 25.00 0.44 11.01
CA MET A 494 23.65 0.17 10.51
C MET A 494 23.09 -1.15 11.05
N LYS A 495 23.91 -2.21 11.12
CA LYS A 495 23.51 -3.46 11.77
C LYS A 495 23.12 -3.24 13.23
N ALA A 496 23.93 -2.50 13.99
CA ALA A 496 23.62 -2.19 15.39
C ALA A 496 22.32 -1.38 15.54
N ARG A 497 22.08 -0.43 14.64
CA ARG A 497 20.81 0.33 14.58
C ARG A 497 19.62 -0.57 14.29
N LEU A 498 19.73 -1.47 13.33
CA LEU A 498 18.70 -2.44 12.99
C LEU A 498 18.36 -3.31 14.21
N ASP A 499 19.38 -3.91 14.84
CA ASP A 499 19.22 -4.77 16.02
C ASP A 499 18.58 -4.02 17.20
N GLN A 500 18.99 -2.79 17.44
CA GLN A 500 18.43 -1.93 18.46
C GLN A 500 16.93 -1.67 18.21
N SER A 501 16.55 -1.34 16.98
CA SER A 501 15.15 -1.09 16.62
C SER A 501 14.28 -2.35 16.73
N VAL A 502 14.85 -3.52 16.35
CA VAL A 502 14.15 -4.81 16.51
C VAL A 502 13.92 -5.10 17.99
N ALA A 503 14.95 -4.94 18.83
CA ALA A 503 14.87 -5.20 20.26
C ALA A 503 13.94 -4.22 21.00
N ALA A 504 13.91 -2.96 20.58
CA ALA A 504 13.03 -1.93 21.16
C ALA A 504 11.53 -2.16 20.85
N GLY A 505 11.20 -3.02 19.89
CA GLY A 505 9.81 -3.26 19.47
C GLY A 505 9.18 -2.11 18.70
N ARG A 506 9.92 -1.04 18.39
CA ARG A 506 9.41 0.18 17.75
C ARG A 506 10.53 0.98 17.07
N SER A 507 10.17 1.80 16.07
CA SER A 507 11.04 2.77 15.42
C SER A 507 10.73 4.21 15.85
N ARG A 508 9.48 4.49 16.15
CA ARG A 508 9.02 5.79 16.68
C ARG A 508 9.52 5.97 18.12
N PRO A 509 9.91 7.18 18.54
CA PRO A 509 10.32 7.50 19.91
C PRO A 509 9.28 7.17 20.98
#